data_73b9ae4c0eeda59425c289f76b7408b5
#
_entry.id   73b9ae4c0eeda59425c289f76b7408b5
#
_cell.length_a   1.000
_cell.length_b   1.000
_cell.length_c   1.000
_cell.angle_alpha   90.00
_cell.angle_beta   90.00
_cell.angle_gamma   90.00
#
_symmetry.space_group_name_H-M   'P 1'
#
loop_
_entity.id
_entity.type
_entity.pdbx_description
1 polymer ?
#
loop_
_entity_poly.entity_id
_entity_poly.type
_entity_poly.pdbx_seq_one_letter_code
_entity_poly.pdbx_strand_id
1 'polypeptide(L)'
;GEGCYLFDPSGRRYLDLYNNVPCVGHGNRAVAEAMAAQQATLNVHNRYLHEGIVTYAERLCALHHDGIESVVFCCTGTEANEVALTMARAVTGQAGIVCSDAAYHGNAGLVAALTEVGSDAQGPAAVVRGFPYPDCYRAPDPGASDDELCATYLAGVEAAIARLKRDGHGLAAFIVCSIFANEGLPRVPPGFLAAATDLVHREGGLVIGDEVQCGFGRTGHWWGYEAMGFTPDIVVMGKPMGNGLPLAAAASSRENVATFRRETDYFNTFASTPLQAAVGMTVLDEIERLALVDNAASTGAYLLNTLQHRLAGTTGVGDIRGCGLFLAVEIVRPDQLICTMTDAA
;
A
#
# COMPACT_ATOMS: atom_id res chain seq x y z
N GLY A 1 -18.21 -8.06 -15.68
CA GLY A 1 -18.55 -6.98 -14.75
C GLY A 1 -18.76 -5.67 -15.47
N GLU A 2 -19.40 -4.71 -14.83
CA GLU A 2 -19.66 -3.38 -15.36
C GLU A 2 -19.71 -2.36 -14.21
N GLY A 3 -18.87 -1.33 -14.26
CA GLY A 3 -18.72 -0.36 -13.17
C GLY A 3 -18.40 -1.03 -11.85
N CYS A 4 -19.24 -0.85 -10.84
CA CYS A 4 -19.08 -1.50 -9.52
C CYS A 4 -19.86 -2.82 -9.38
N TYR A 5 -20.29 -3.43 -10.48
CA TYR A 5 -21.10 -4.66 -10.44
C TYR A 5 -20.43 -5.84 -11.11
N LEU A 6 -20.59 -7.00 -10.48
CA LEU A 6 -20.30 -8.31 -11.02
C LEU A 6 -21.59 -9.03 -11.42
N PHE A 7 -21.51 -9.93 -12.39
CA PHE A 7 -22.63 -10.75 -12.84
C PHE A 7 -22.21 -12.22 -12.85
N ASP A 8 -23.03 -13.10 -12.31
CA ASP A 8 -22.82 -14.53 -12.43
C ASP A 8 -23.28 -15.05 -13.81
N PRO A 9 -23.03 -16.34 -14.14
CA PRO A 9 -23.46 -16.91 -15.43
C PRO A 9 -24.99 -16.90 -15.67
N SER A 10 -25.80 -16.77 -14.59
CA SER A 10 -27.26 -16.63 -14.70
C SER A 10 -27.71 -15.18 -14.97
N GLY A 11 -26.79 -14.22 -14.96
CA GLY A 11 -27.06 -12.80 -15.12
C GLY A 11 -27.46 -12.10 -13.80
N ARG A 12 -27.39 -12.74 -12.64
CA ARG A 12 -27.64 -12.12 -11.34
C ARG A 12 -26.53 -11.11 -11.04
N ARG A 13 -26.93 -9.91 -10.63
CA ARG A 13 -26.04 -8.78 -10.32
C ARG A 13 -25.65 -8.77 -8.85
N TYR A 14 -24.35 -8.53 -8.59
CA TYR A 14 -23.76 -8.35 -7.26
C TYR A 14 -23.02 -7.01 -7.22
N LEU A 15 -23.16 -6.26 -6.13
CA LEU A 15 -22.32 -5.10 -5.86
C LEU A 15 -20.95 -5.60 -5.39
N ASP A 16 -19.88 -5.22 -6.09
CA ASP A 16 -18.51 -5.57 -5.70
C ASP A 16 -18.01 -4.62 -4.61
N LEU A 17 -17.95 -5.13 -3.39
CA LEU A 17 -17.44 -4.41 -2.22
C LEU A 17 -16.04 -4.89 -1.79
N TYR A 18 -15.42 -5.79 -2.56
CA TYR A 18 -14.16 -6.41 -2.18
C TYR A 18 -12.99 -6.05 -3.10
N ASN A 19 -13.21 -6.06 -4.42
CA ASN A 19 -12.13 -5.98 -5.39
C ASN A 19 -11.52 -4.57 -5.46
N ASN A 20 -10.25 -4.45 -5.08
CA ASN A 20 -9.51 -3.19 -5.08
C ASN A 20 -8.61 -2.98 -6.32
N VAL A 21 -8.71 -3.84 -7.35
CA VAL A 21 -7.96 -3.72 -8.60
C VAL A 21 -8.67 -2.80 -9.61
N PRO A 22 -9.95 -3.00 -9.99
CA PRO A 22 -10.61 -2.18 -10.99
C PRO A 22 -11.11 -0.85 -10.38
N CYS A 23 -10.19 0.05 -10.00
CA CYS A 23 -10.54 1.29 -9.29
C CYS A 23 -11.41 2.25 -10.12
N VAL A 24 -11.33 2.20 -11.46
CA VAL A 24 -12.20 2.97 -12.37
C VAL A 24 -13.35 2.12 -12.93
N GLY A 25 -13.61 0.97 -12.30
CA GLY A 25 -14.72 0.07 -12.60
C GLY A 25 -14.39 -1.07 -13.54
N HIS A 26 -15.19 -2.14 -13.41
CA HIS A 26 -15.15 -3.28 -14.32
C HIS A 26 -15.59 -2.87 -15.72
N GLY A 27 -14.94 -3.41 -16.75
CA GLY A 27 -15.31 -3.17 -18.13
C GLY A 27 -15.16 -1.70 -18.58
N ASN A 28 -14.27 -0.93 -17.93
CA ASN A 28 -14.05 0.47 -18.29
C ASN A 28 -13.63 0.59 -19.75
N ARG A 29 -14.47 1.28 -20.52
CA ARG A 29 -14.32 1.36 -21.97
C ARG A 29 -13.08 2.15 -22.38
N ALA A 30 -12.78 3.25 -21.70
CA ALA A 30 -11.61 4.07 -22.01
C ALA A 30 -10.32 3.28 -21.82
N VAL A 31 -10.21 2.50 -20.74
CA VAL A 31 -9.06 1.61 -20.47
C VAL A 31 -8.94 0.54 -21.55
N ALA A 32 -10.03 -0.11 -21.94
CA ALA A 32 -10.02 -1.15 -22.98
C ALA A 32 -9.63 -0.59 -24.35
N GLU A 33 -10.13 0.59 -24.73
CA GLU A 33 -9.79 1.27 -25.98
C GLU A 33 -8.32 1.72 -26.01
N ALA A 34 -7.81 2.31 -24.93
CA ALA A 34 -6.41 2.71 -24.82
C ALA A 34 -5.46 1.50 -24.94
N MET A 35 -5.80 0.40 -24.26
CA MET A 35 -5.06 -0.86 -24.35
C MET A 35 -5.01 -1.39 -25.78
N ALA A 36 -6.16 -1.47 -26.45
CA ALA A 36 -6.27 -1.97 -27.81
C ALA A 36 -5.51 -1.09 -28.82
N ALA A 37 -5.65 0.23 -28.71
CA ALA A 37 -4.98 1.19 -29.59
C ALA A 37 -3.46 1.11 -29.44
N GLN A 38 -2.93 1.11 -28.21
CA GLN A 38 -1.49 1.03 -27.99
C GLN A 38 -0.91 -0.32 -28.39
N GLN A 39 -1.59 -1.42 -28.11
CA GLN A 39 -1.16 -2.76 -28.49
C GLN A 39 -1.09 -2.93 -30.01
N ALA A 40 -1.98 -2.25 -30.75
CA ALA A 40 -1.99 -2.25 -32.23
C ALA A 40 -0.90 -1.34 -32.85
N THR A 41 -0.29 -0.47 -32.05
CA THR A 41 0.67 0.53 -32.55
C THR A 41 2.12 0.10 -32.32
N LEU A 42 2.51 -0.03 -31.06
CA LEU A 42 3.90 -0.32 -30.68
C LEU A 42 3.94 -0.83 -29.24
N ASN A 43 4.69 -1.90 -29.01
CA ASN A 43 5.05 -2.34 -27.66
C ASN A 43 6.52 -2.75 -27.61
N VAL A 44 7.31 -2.02 -26.81
CA VAL A 44 8.75 -2.21 -26.64
C VAL A 44 9.12 -2.13 -25.15
N HIS A 45 10.26 -2.66 -24.78
CA HIS A 45 10.79 -2.54 -23.42
C HIS A 45 11.52 -1.19 -23.21
N ASN A 46 11.89 -0.88 -21.99
CA ASN A 46 12.44 0.39 -21.53
C ASN A 46 13.82 0.80 -22.08
N ARG A 47 14.43 0.03 -22.96
CA ARG A 47 15.64 0.44 -23.70
C ARG A 47 15.34 1.32 -24.91
N TYR A 48 14.05 1.46 -25.26
CA TYR A 48 13.58 2.39 -26.26
C TYR A 48 12.94 3.60 -25.58
N LEU A 49 13.36 4.80 -26.00
CA LEU A 49 12.71 6.02 -25.51
C LEU A 49 11.30 6.12 -26.07
N HIS A 50 10.34 6.35 -25.19
CA HIS A 50 8.94 6.53 -25.55
C HIS A 50 8.31 7.64 -24.70
N GLU A 51 7.79 8.68 -25.36
CA GLU A 51 7.26 9.88 -24.69
C GLU A 51 6.17 9.54 -23.66
N GLY A 52 5.24 8.64 -23.99
CA GLY A 52 4.16 8.25 -23.06
C GLY A 52 4.66 7.67 -21.73
N ILE A 53 5.80 6.96 -21.74
CA ILE A 53 6.39 6.44 -20.50
C ILE A 53 6.92 7.58 -19.63
N VAL A 54 7.59 8.57 -20.24
CA VAL A 54 8.13 9.73 -19.53
C VAL A 54 7.00 10.57 -18.96
N THR A 55 6.01 10.91 -19.78
CA THR A 55 4.84 11.70 -19.39
C THR A 55 4.06 11.02 -18.24
N TYR A 56 3.90 9.69 -18.30
CA TYR A 56 3.24 8.94 -17.22
C TYR A 56 4.05 9.00 -15.92
N ALA A 57 5.37 8.84 -15.99
CA ALA A 57 6.24 8.94 -14.82
C ALA A 57 6.19 10.35 -14.19
N GLU A 58 6.26 11.40 -15.00
CA GLU A 58 6.16 12.79 -14.55
C GLU A 58 4.81 13.06 -13.87
N ARG A 59 3.71 12.58 -14.48
CA ARG A 59 2.38 12.77 -13.90
C ARG A 59 2.21 12.01 -12.59
N LEU A 60 2.73 10.79 -12.48
CA LEU A 60 2.74 10.05 -11.21
C LEU A 60 3.51 10.81 -10.12
N CYS A 61 4.73 11.29 -10.43
CA CYS A 61 5.50 12.08 -9.46
C CYS A 61 4.73 13.33 -9.00
N ALA A 62 4.04 14.02 -9.91
CA ALA A 62 3.30 15.24 -9.59
C ALA A 62 2.07 15.00 -8.68
N LEU A 63 1.63 13.77 -8.51
CA LEU A 63 0.54 13.38 -7.59
C LEU A 63 1.04 13.07 -6.17
N HIS A 64 2.35 13.07 -5.95
CA HIS A 64 2.97 12.83 -4.65
C HIS A 64 3.49 14.13 -4.02
N HIS A 65 4.03 14.04 -2.80
CA HIS A 65 4.77 15.13 -2.16
C HIS A 65 6.10 15.40 -2.88
N ASP A 66 6.69 16.57 -2.65
CA ASP A 66 7.88 17.07 -3.37
C ASP A 66 9.14 16.16 -3.31
N GLY A 67 9.20 15.23 -2.36
CA GLY A 67 10.30 14.26 -2.23
C GLY A 67 10.26 13.10 -3.24
N ILE A 68 9.17 12.95 -4.02
CA ILE A 68 9.01 11.87 -5.01
C ILE A 68 9.21 12.42 -6.41
N GLU A 69 10.36 12.13 -7.02
CA GLU A 69 10.81 12.75 -8.27
C GLU A 69 11.08 11.75 -9.41
N SER A 70 11.12 10.46 -9.10
CA SER A 70 11.50 9.41 -10.05
C SER A 70 10.75 8.12 -9.79
N VAL A 71 10.46 7.37 -10.87
CA VAL A 71 9.69 6.12 -10.85
C VAL A 71 10.50 4.97 -11.42
N VAL A 72 10.44 3.82 -10.77
CA VAL A 72 10.88 2.52 -11.29
C VAL A 72 9.65 1.66 -11.51
N PHE A 73 9.27 1.45 -12.76
CA PHE A 73 8.10 0.63 -13.11
C PHE A 73 8.37 -0.85 -12.93
N CYS A 74 7.32 -1.57 -12.55
CA CYS A 74 7.25 -3.01 -12.31
C CYS A 74 5.93 -3.57 -12.89
N CYS A 75 5.72 -4.88 -12.76
CA CYS A 75 4.47 -5.52 -13.18
C CYS A 75 3.56 -5.86 -12.01
N THR A 76 4.11 -6.09 -10.82
CA THR A 76 3.37 -6.51 -9.62
C THR A 76 3.79 -5.72 -8.40
N GLY A 77 2.90 -5.62 -7.40
CA GLY A 77 3.24 -5.03 -6.10
C GLY A 77 4.39 -5.76 -5.40
N THR A 78 4.50 -7.09 -5.57
CA THR A 78 5.63 -7.88 -5.07
C THR A 78 6.95 -7.38 -5.66
N GLU A 79 7.05 -7.23 -6.99
CA GLU A 79 8.25 -6.70 -7.63
C GLU A 79 8.55 -5.26 -7.18
N ALA A 80 7.55 -4.42 -7.07
CA ALA A 80 7.71 -3.04 -6.65
C ALA A 80 8.21 -2.92 -5.19
N ASN A 81 7.72 -3.77 -4.29
CA ASN A 81 8.23 -3.86 -2.92
C ASN A 81 9.66 -4.42 -2.86
N GLU A 82 10.01 -5.42 -3.69
CA GLU A 82 11.42 -5.89 -3.80
C GLU A 82 12.35 -4.77 -4.28
N VAL A 83 11.91 -3.97 -5.28
CA VAL A 83 12.65 -2.80 -5.75
C VAL A 83 12.82 -1.77 -4.63
N ALA A 84 11.77 -1.47 -3.88
CA ALA A 84 11.80 -0.51 -2.78
C ALA A 84 12.76 -0.95 -1.66
N LEU A 85 12.70 -2.22 -1.24
CA LEU A 85 13.61 -2.78 -0.24
C LEU A 85 15.06 -2.81 -0.73
N THR A 86 15.29 -3.17 -1.99
CA THR A 86 16.63 -3.17 -2.58
C THR A 86 17.17 -1.75 -2.69
N MET A 87 16.32 -0.77 -3.06
CA MET A 87 16.67 0.65 -3.10
C MET A 87 17.06 1.16 -1.71
N ALA A 88 16.26 0.86 -0.68
CA ALA A 88 16.56 1.27 0.68
C ALA A 88 17.90 0.70 1.18
N ARG A 89 18.18 -0.56 0.88
CA ARG A 89 19.48 -1.18 1.20
C ARG A 89 20.66 -0.56 0.46
N ALA A 90 20.48 -0.27 -0.83
CA ALA A 90 21.52 0.39 -1.63
C ALA A 90 21.85 1.79 -1.11
N VAL A 91 20.82 2.55 -0.71
CA VAL A 91 20.98 3.92 -0.20
C VAL A 91 21.60 3.94 1.19
N THR A 92 21.13 3.09 2.10
CA THR A 92 21.58 3.10 3.50
C THR A 92 22.84 2.29 3.76
N GLY A 93 23.19 1.36 2.87
CA GLY A 93 24.24 0.38 3.08
C GLY A 93 23.92 -0.63 4.19
N GLN A 94 22.67 -0.69 4.68
CA GLN A 94 22.21 -1.57 5.75
C GLN A 94 21.33 -2.68 5.20
N ALA A 95 21.06 -3.72 6.01
CA ALA A 95 20.27 -4.88 5.59
C ALA A 95 18.92 -5.00 6.31
N GLY A 96 18.79 -4.44 7.51
CA GLY A 96 17.69 -4.66 8.42
C GLY A 96 16.39 -4.00 7.97
N ILE A 97 15.27 -4.69 8.14
CA ILE A 97 13.93 -4.23 7.78
C ILE A 97 13.01 -4.37 9.00
N VAL A 98 12.23 -3.34 9.26
CA VAL A 98 11.15 -3.33 10.24
C VAL A 98 9.82 -3.29 9.52
N CYS A 99 8.87 -4.17 9.87
CA CYS A 99 7.49 -4.18 9.37
C CYS A 99 6.53 -4.56 10.49
N SER A 100 5.22 -4.45 10.28
CA SER A 100 4.24 -4.94 11.26
C SER A 100 4.33 -6.47 11.40
N ASP A 101 3.94 -7.00 12.55
CA ASP A 101 3.96 -8.44 12.84
C ASP A 101 2.82 -9.22 12.16
N ALA A 102 1.93 -8.54 11.41
CA ALA A 102 0.87 -9.11 10.59
C ALA A 102 0.90 -8.58 9.15
N ALA A 103 2.08 -8.14 8.67
CA ALA A 103 2.25 -7.54 7.35
C ALA A 103 2.03 -8.53 6.20
N TYR A 104 1.60 -7.98 5.06
CA TYR A 104 1.67 -8.66 3.76
C TYR A 104 2.03 -7.63 2.68
N HIS A 105 3.19 -7.79 2.05
CA HIS A 105 3.67 -6.90 0.99
C HIS A 105 3.95 -7.63 -0.32
N GLY A 106 3.72 -8.93 -0.38
CA GLY A 106 3.95 -9.77 -1.54
C GLY A 106 4.38 -11.18 -1.16
N ASN A 107 4.75 -12.00 -2.16
CA ASN A 107 4.88 -13.45 -2.03
C ASN A 107 6.16 -14.02 -2.66
N ALA A 108 7.21 -13.24 -2.83
CA ALA A 108 8.48 -13.69 -3.38
C ALA A 108 9.68 -13.02 -2.69
N GLY A 109 10.82 -13.68 -2.68
CA GLY A 109 12.10 -13.16 -2.23
C GLY A 109 12.09 -12.64 -0.79
N LEU A 110 12.67 -11.46 -0.60
CA LEU A 110 12.72 -10.79 0.70
C LEU A 110 11.34 -10.32 1.16
N VAL A 111 10.48 -9.94 0.22
CA VAL A 111 9.11 -9.47 0.51
C VAL A 111 8.27 -10.59 1.15
N ALA A 112 8.43 -11.85 0.72
CA ALA A 112 7.75 -12.98 1.36
C ALA A 112 8.19 -13.15 2.83
N ALA A 113 9.46 -12.86 3.14
CA ALA A 113 9.99 -12.95 4.50
C ALA A 113 9.34 -11.94 5.47
N LEU A 114 8.71 -10.89 4.97
CA LEU A 114 7.97 -9.92 5.79
C LEU A 114 6.67 -10.51 6.38
N THR A 115 6.13 -11.57 5.80
CA THR A 115 4.93 -12.27 6.33
C THR A 115 5.27 -13.32 7.39
N GLU A 116 6.54 -13.68 7.53
CA GLU A 116 7.02 -14.71 8.47
C GLU A 116 7.62 -14.12 9.76
N VAL A 117 7.27 -12.89 10.06
CA VAL A 117 7.81 -12.15 11.20
C VAL A 117 7.45 -12.82 12.52
N GLY A 118 8.45 -13.05 13.37
CA GLY A 118 8.29 -13.69 14.69
C GLY A 118 8.74 -15.14 14.77
N SER A 119 9.07 -15.78 13.65
CA SER A 119 9.80 -17.06 13.67
C SER A 119 11.31 -16.81 13.96
N ASP A 120 12.00 -17.78 14.56
CA ASP A 120 13.48 -17.80 14.63
C ASP A 120 14.07 -18.05 13.23
N ALA A 121 13.68 -17.20 12.27
CA ALA A 121 13.81 -17.42 10.86
C ALA A 121 15.28 -17.32 10.43
N GLN A 122 15.69 -18.28 9.62
CA GLN A 122 16.97 -18.28 8.92
C GLN A 122 16.77 -17.76 7.48
N GLY A 123 17.85 -17.44 6.80
CA GLY A 123 17.78 -16.95 5.42
C GLY A 123 17.30 -15.51 5.31
N PRO A 124 16.46 -15.16 4.31
CA PRO A 124 16.01 -13.79 4.08
C PRO A 124 15.30 -13.13 5.26
N ALA A 125 14.59 -13.92 6.09
CA ALA A 125 13.89 -13.42 7.26
C ALA A 125 14.83 -13.07 8.44
N ALA A 126 16.10 -13.49 8.42
CA ALA A 126 17.07 -13.17 9.47
C ALA A 126 17.29 -11.66 9.66
N VAL A 127 17.04 -10.86 8.64
CA VAL A 127 17.20 -9.40 8.64
C VAL A 127 15.89 -8.63 8.84
N VAL A 128 14.80 -9.33 9.17
CA VAL A 128 13.47 -8.72 9.39
C VAL A 128 13.11 -8.75 10.86
N ARG A 129 12.56 -7.66 11.37
CA ARG A 129 11.98 -7.59 12.73
C ARG A 129 10.59 -6.98 12.68
N GLY A 130 9.65 -7.65 13.33
CA GLY A 130 8.30 -7.17 13.50
C GLY A 130 8.16 -6.22 14.69
N PHE A 131 7.17 -5.34 14.58
CA PHE A 131 6.63 -4.60 15.69
C PHE A 131 5.12 -4.87 15.79
N PRO A 132 4.53 -4.87 17.01
CA PRO A 132 3.08 -4.98 17.18
C PRO A 132 2.38 -3.85 16.44
N TYR A 133 1.50 -4.18 15.49
CA TYR A 133 0.75 -3.14 14.79
C TYR A 133 -0.19 -2.39 15.74
N PRO A 134 -0.38 -1.08 15.54
CA PRO A 134 -1.22 -0.27 16.41
C PRO A 134 -2.70 -0.63 16.24
N ASP A 135 -3.40 -0.90 17.35
CA ASP A 135 -4.84 -1.13 17.38
C ASP A 135 -5.46 -0.49 18.65
N CYS A 136 -6.12 0.65 18.47
CA CYS A 136 -6.79 1.32 19.59
C CYS A 136 -8.04 0.57 20.07
N TYR A 137 -8.65 -0.28 19.26
CA TYR A 137 -9.80 -1.10 19.67
C TYR A 137 -9.39 -2.23 20.61
N ARG A 138 -8.21 -2.83 20.38
CA ARG A 138 -7.61 -3.86 21.24
C ARG A 138 -6.35 -3.35 21.91
N ALA A 139 -6.44 -2.12 22.41
CA ALA A 139 -5.31 -1.49 23.09
C ALA A 139 -4.77 -2.38 24.22
N PRO A 140 -3.43 -2.45 24.41
CA PRO A 140 -2.83 -3.15 25.53
C PRO A 140 -3.32 -2.62 26.90
N ASP A 141 -3.61 -1.33 26.98
CA ASP A 141 -4.29 -0.68 28.08
C ASP A 141 -5.56 0.02 27.54
N PRO A 142 -6.77 -0.54 27.83
CA PRO A 142 -8.02 0.05 27.36
C PRO A 142 -8.34 1.44 27.95
N GLY A 143 -7.63 1.86 29.00
CA GLY A 143 -7.78 3.17 29.63
C GLY A 143 -6.79 4.23 29.13
N ALA A 144 -5.82 3.84 28.32
CA ALA A 144 -4.78 4.74 27.84
C ALA A 144 -5.33 5.77 26.84
N SER A 145 -4.79 6.98 26.92
CA SER A 145 -5.00 8.03 25.92
C SER A 145 -4.35 7.69 24.57
N ASP A 146 -4.76 8.38 23.51
CA ASP A 146 -4.14 8.22 22.20
C ASP A 146 -2.63 8.51 22.22
N ASP A 147 -2.16 9.47 23.02
CA ASP A 147 -0.73 9.78 23.19
C ASP A 147 0.03 8.64 23.88
N GLU A 148 -0.54 8.04 24.92
CA GLU A 148 0.05 6.90 25.62
C GLU A 148 0.09 5.65 24.73
N LEU A 149 -0.95 5.41 23.94
CA LEU A 149 -0.98 4.34 22.95
C LEU A 149 0.06 4.58 21.85
N CYS A 150 0.16 5.81 21.34
CA CYS A 150 1.18 6.18 20.36
C CYS A 150 2.58 5.88 20.91
N ALA A 151 2.90 6.31 22.13
CA ALA A 151 4.18 6.04 22.78
C ALA A 151 4.45 4.53 22.95
N THR A 152 3.43 3.76 23.35
CA THR A 152 3.52 2.31 23.53
C THR A 152 3.87 1.60 22.23
N TYR A 153 3.17 1.91 21.13
CA TYR A 153 3.44 1.28 19.83
C TYR A 153 4.76 1.75 19.22
N LEU A 154 5.13 3.02 19.44
CA LEU A 154 6.42 3.55 19.01
C LEU A 154 7.59 2.85 19.70
N ALA A 155 7.47 2.53 20.99
CA ALA A 155 8.46 1.74 21.72
C ALA A 155 8.64 0.33 21.09
N GLY A 156 7.59 -0.25 20.50
CA GLY A 156 7.68 -1.50 19.75
C GLY A 156 8.55 -1.37 18.49
N VAL A 157 8.41 -0.27 17.74
CA VAL A 157 9.27 0.04 16.58
C VAL A 157 10.72 0.24 17.02
N GLU A 158 10.94 1.01 18.08
CA GLU A 158 12.27 1.25 18.66
C GLU A 158 12.95 -0.06 19.08
N ALA A 159 12.21 -0.94 19.75
CA ALA A 159 12.73 -2.25 20.15
C ALA A 159 13.11 -3.14 18.96
N ALA A 160 12.32 -3.11 17.87
CA ALA A 160 12.63 -3.84 16.63
C ALA A 160 13.93 -3.31 15.99
N ILE A 161 14.10 -1.99 15.89
CA ILE A 161 15.32 -1.34 15.38
C ILE A 161 16.53 -1.70 16.25
N ALA A 162 16.39 -1.61 17.57
CA ALA A 162 17.45 -1.96 18.50
C ALA A 162 17.90 -3.43 18.37
N ARG A 163 16.96 -4.35 18.09
CA ARG A 163 17.29 -5.76 17.81
C ARG A 163 18.11 -5.89 16.53
N LEU A 164 17.70 -5.24 15.42
CA LEU A 164 18.45 -5.26 14.16
C LEU A 164 19.88 -4.77 14.34
N LYS A 165 20.07 -3.69 15.10
CA LYS A 165 21.40 -3.13 15.39
C LYS A 165 22.27 -4.07 16.21
N ARG A 166 21.70 -4.69 17.27
CA ARG A 166 22.42 -5.70 18.08
C ARG A 166 22.85 -6.91 17.27
N ASP A 167 22.01 -7.32 16.31
CA ASP A 167 22.26 -8.47 15.43
C ASP A 167 23.22 -8.13 14.27
N GLY A 168 23.67 -6.86 14.18
CA GLY A 168 24.64 -6.38 13.19
C GLY A 168 24.06 -6.06 11.82
N HIS A 169 22.74 -5.96 11.69
CA HIS A 169 22.05 -5.71 10.41
C HIS A 169 21.85 -4.22 10.09
N GLY A 170 21.89 -3.34 11.11
CA GLY A 170 21.51 -1.94 10.96
C GLY A 170 20.04 -1.78 10.58
N LEU A 171 19.64 -0.58 10.14
CA LEU A 171 18.28 -0.29 9.66
C LEU A 171 18.35 0.22 8.22
N ALA A 172 17.83 -0.55 7.27
CA ALA A 172 17.65 -0.10 5.89
C ALA A 172 16.27 0.52 5.68
N ALA A 173 15.21 -0.14 6.15
CA ALA A 173 13.86 0.28 5.90
C ALA A 173 12.89 -0.02 7.06
N PHE A 174 11.91 0.87 7.20
CA PHE A 174 10.64 0.63 7.85
C PHE A 174 9.57 0.61 6.77
N ILE A 175 8.85 -0.51 6.60
CA ILE A 175 7.82 -0.68 5.58
C ILE A 175 6.46 -0.92 6.23
N VAL A 176 5.45 -0.18 5.76
CA VAL A 176 4.05 -0.33 6.20
C VAL A 176 3.10 -0.17 5.03
N CYS A 177 2.01 -0.94 5.02
CA CYS A 177 0.81 -0.52 4.30
C CYS A 177 0.24 0.69 5.04
N SER A 178 0.08 1.83 4.35
CA SER A 178 -0.20 3.12 4.99
C SER A 178 -1.42 3.12 5.92
N ILE A 179 -2.39 2.26 5.68
CA ILE A 179 -3.62 2.13 6.49
C ILE A 179 -3.72 0.78 7.23
N PHE A 180 -2.64 0.00 7.28
CA PHE A 180 -2.62 -1.33 7.91
C PHE A 180 -3.75 -2.25 7.42
N ALA A 181 -3.88 -2.36 6.08
CA ALA A 181 -4.99 -3.09 5.45
C ALA A 181 -5.01 -4.58 5.79
N ASN A 182 -3.85 -5.24 5.80
CA ASN A 182 -3.74 -6.67 6.09
C ASN A 182 -3.88 -6.99 7.59
N GLU A 183 -3.61 -6.02 8.43
CA GLU A 183 -3.79 -6.05 9.88
C GLU A 183 -5.27 -5.85 10.29
N GLY A 184 -6.16 -5.66 9.31
CA GLY A 184 -7.60 -5.53 9.53
C GLY A 184 -8.09 -4.08 9.65
N LEU A 185 -7.38 -3.12 9.07
CA LEU A 185 -7.71 -1.68 9.14
C LEU A 185 -7.88 -1.18 10.58
N PRO A 186 -6.92 -1.41 11.48
CA PRO A 186 -7.06 -0.99 12.86
C PRO A 186 -7.18 0.53 12.98
N ARG A 187 -7.83 1.00 14.05
CA ARG A 187 -7.76 2.41 14.41
C ARG A 187 -6.38 2.71 15.02
N VAL A 188 -5.58 3.42 14.25
CA VAL A 188 -4.21 3.81 14.62
C VAL A 188 -4.23 5.06 15.51
N PRO A 189 -3.44 5.16 16.58
CA PRO A 189 -3.32 6.39 17.34
C PRO A 189 -2.88 7.55 16.44
N PRO A 190 -3.51 8.72 16.53
CA PRO A 190 -3.12 9.89 15.74
C PRO A 190 -1.64 10.23 15.91
N GLY A 191 -0.94 10.52 14.81
CA GLY A 191 0.47 10.87 14.82
C GLY A 191 1.46 9.72 14.94
N PHE A 192 1.02 8.47 15.13
CA PHE A 192 1.92 7.32 15.25
C PHE A 192 2.87 7.16 14.05
N LEU A 193 2.34 7.18 12.82
CA LEU A 193 3.18 7.01 11.62
C LEU A 193 4.14 8.18 11.39
N ALA A 194 3.76 9.41 11.73
CA ALA A 194 4.66 10.55 11.70
C ALA A 194 5.80 10.39 12.72
N ALA A 195 5.49 10.00 13.96
CA ALA A 195 6.49 9.75 15.00
C ALA A 195 7.42 8.57 14.66
N ALA A 196 6.86 7.50 14.05
CA ALA A 196 7.66 6.37 13.55
C ALA A 196 8.59 6.78 12.39
N THR A 197 8.13 7.63 11.48
CA THR A 197 8.94 8.21 10.41
C THR A 197 10.13 8.99 10.98
N ASP A 198 9.88 9.89 11.93
CA ASP A 198 10.93 10.66 12.60
C ASP A 198 11.94 9.76 13.33
N LEU A 199 11.47 8.69 13.98
CA LEU A 199 12.33 7.72 14.62
C LEU A 199 13.23 7.00 13.60
N VAL A 200 12.65 6.50 12.50
CA VAL A 200 13.36 5.78 11.44
C VAL A 200 14.44 6.66 10.82
N HIS A 201 14.13 7.93 10.52
CA HIS A 201 15.12 8.88 10.00
C HIS A 201 16.26 9.15 10.98
N ARG A 202 15.97 9.34 12.26
CA ARG A 202 17.01 9.49 13.30
C ARG A 202 17.93 8.26 13.40
N GLU A 203 17.40 7.09 13.10
CA GLU A 203 18.13 5.81 13.13
C GLU A 203 18.83 5.47 11.81
N GLY A 204 18.72 6.36 10.80
CA GLY A 204 19.40 6.28 9.49
C GLY A 204 18.73 5.37 8.47
N GLY A 205 17.49 4.96 8.70
CA GLY A 205 16.68 4.16 7.77
C GLY A 205 15.81 5.00 6.86
N LEU A 206 15.15 4.35 5.88
CA LEU A 206 14.16 4.93 4.99
C LEU A 206 12.76 4.38 5.29
N VAL A 207 11.74 5.20 5.08
CA VAL A 207 10.32 4.82 5.23
C VAL A 207 9.73 4.45 3.87
N ILE A 208 9.15 3.25 3.77
CA ILE A 208 8.45 2.75 2.59
C ILE A 208 6.96 2.72 2.87
N GLY A 209 6.19 3.53 2.13
CA GLY A 209 4.74 3.49 2.13
C GLY A 209 4.23 2.54 1.05
N ASP A 210 3.65 1.41 1.45
CA ASP A 210 2.99 0.49 0.53
C ASP A 210 1.56 0.95 0.25
N GLU A 211 1.39 1.62 -0.90
CA GLU A 211 0.14 2.16 -1.41
C GLU A 211 -0.60 1.19 -2.35
N VAL A 212 -0.16 -0.05 -2.46
CA VAL A 212 -0.73 -1.06 -3.39
C VAL A 212 -2.20 -1.31 -3.13
N GLN A 213 -2.70 -1.12 -1.90
CA GLN A 213 -4.12 -1.28 -1.56
C GLN A 213 -4.85 0.05 -1.33
N CYS A 214 -4.19 1.05 -0.78
CA CYS A 214 -4.79 2.28 -0.29
C CYS A 214 -4.64 3.48 -1.23
N GLY A 215 -3.76 3.42 -2.20
CA GLY A 215 -3.55 4.47 -3.19
C GLY A 215 -4.68 4.62 -4.22
N PHE A 216 -4.48 5.58 -5.11
CA PHE A 216 -5.39 5.88 -6.23
C PHE A 216 -6.83 6.22 -5.80
N GLY A 217 -6.95 7.04 -4.75
CA GLY A 217 -8.23 7.59 -4.32
C GLY A 217 -9.03 6.74 -3.33
N ARG A 218 -8.57 5.52 -2.99
CA ARG A 218 -9.33 4.57 -2.16
C ARG A 218 -9.74 5.12 -0.80
N THR A 219 -8.86 5.90 -0.16
CA THR A 219 -9.05 6.49 1.17
C THR A 219 -9.78 7.84 1.17
N GLY A 220 -10.17 8.35 -0.02
CA GLY A 220 -10.66 9.72 -0.17
C GLY A 220 -9.55 10.76 -0.28
N HIS A 221 -8.29 10.30 -0.37
CA HIS A 221 -7.08 11.03 -0.73
C HIS A 221 -6.43 10.30 -1.89
N TRP A 222 -5.53 10.94 -2.64
CA TRP A 222 -4.77 10.24 -3.68
C TRP A 222 -4.00 9.06 -3.08
N TRP A 223 -3.41 9.25 -1.91
CA TRP A 223 -2.58 8.26 -1.23
C TRP A 223 -3.01 8.03 0.22
N GLY A 224 -2.83 6.81 0.69
CA GLY A 224 -3.14 6.45 2.08
C GLY A 224 -2.23 7.15 3.09
N TYR A 225 -0.97 7.43 2.75
CA TYR A 225 -0.07 8.18 3.62
C TYR A 225 -0.55 9.60 3.91
N GLU A 226 -1.26 10.26 2.97
CA GLU A 226 -1.87 11.57 3.18
C GLU A 226 -2.97 11.47 4.25
N ALA A 227 -3.84 10.45 4.15
CA ALA A 227 -4.89 10.20 5.13
C ALA A 227 -4.33 9.91 6.53
N MET A 228 -3.14 9.31 6.61
CA MET A 228 -2.49 8.91 7.87
C MET A 228 -1.47 9.94 8.39
N GLY A 229 -1.22 11.01 7.65
CA GLY A 229 -0.41 12.16 8.09
C GLY A 229 1.08 11.84 8.26
N PHE A 230 1.68 11.08 7.34
CA PHE A 230 3.12 10.84 7.30
C PHE A 230 3.68 10.98 5.89
N THR A 231 5.00 11.07 5.74
CA THR A 231 5.66 11.28 4.45
C THR A 231 6.71 10.19 4.22
N PRO A 232 6.43 9.20 3.36
CA PRO A 232 7.38 8.13 3.05
C PRO A 232 8.49 8.60 2.10
N ASP A 233 9.70 8.01 2.22
CA ASP A 233 10.83 8.24 1.31
C ASP A 233 10.67 7.47 -0.01
N ILE A 234 10.01 6.32 0.06
CA ILE A 234 9.71 5.46 -1.08
C ILE A 234 8.23 5.10 -1.06
N VAL A 235 7.54 5.28 -2.18
CA VAL A 235 6.14 4.91 -2.34
C VAL A 235 6.03 3.73 -3.29
N VAL A 236 5.32 2.69 -2.88
CA VAL A 236 5.05 1.51 -3.70
C VAL A 236 3.61 1.50 -4.16
N MET A 237 3.40 1.36 -5.46
CA MET A 237 2.09 1.39 -6.12
C MET A 237 1.84 0.10 -6.91
N GLY A 238 0.57 -0.27 -7.07
CA GLY A 238 0.17 -1.46 -7.84
C GLY A 238 -1.33 -1.56 -8.01
N LYS A 239 -1.89 -2.74 -7.94
CA LYS A 239 -3.33 -3.08 -8.08
C LYS A 239 -4.18 -2.10 -8.93
N PRO A 240 -4.66 -0.94 -8.39
CA PRO A 240 -5.52 -0.01 -9.13
C PRO A 240 -4.82 0.64 -10.32
N MET A 241 -3.49 0.76 -10.27
CA MET A 241 -2.66 1.49 -11.22
C MET A 241 -2.91 1.12 -12.69
N GLY A 242 -3.20 -0.16 -12.96
CA GLY A 242 -3.48 -0.69 -14.30
C GLY A 242 -4.93 -1.10 -14.55
N ASN A 243 -5.83 -0.92 -13.56
CA ASN A 243 -7.24 -1.37 -13.62
C ASN A 243 -7.41 -2.82 -14.12
N GLY A 244 -6.47 -3.70 -13.77
CA GLY A 244 -6.43 -5.09 -14.19
C GLY A 244 -5.25 -5.46 -15.10
N LEU A 245 -4.63 -4.50 -15.79
CA LEU A 245 -3.34 -4.75 -16.44
C LEU A 245 -2.23 -4.84 -15.37
N PRO A 246 -1.32 -5.84 -15.44
CA PRO A 246 -0.14 -5.89 -14.59
C PRO A 246 0.71 -4.63 -14.72
N LEU A 247 0.62 -3.75 -13.73
CA LEU A 247 1.32 -2.47 -13.65
C LEU A 247 1.52 -2.10 -12.19
N ALA A 248 2.76 -1.83 -11.84
CA ALA A 248 3.18 -1.41 -10.51
C ALA A 248 4.39 -0.50 -10.60
N ALA A 249 4.75 0.16 -9.51
CA ALA A 249 5.94 1.01 -9.47
C ALA A 249 6.43 1.21 -8.04
N ALA A 250 7.73 1.47 -7.91
CA ALA A 250 8.35 2.11 -6.75
C ALA A 250 8.79 3.52 -7.15
N ALA A 251 8.42 4.54 -6.38
CA ALA A 251 8.77 5.92 -6.64
C ALA A 251 9.51 6.52 -5.44
N SER A 252 10.50 7.37 -5.70
CA SER A 252 11.33 7.98 -4.66
C SER A 252 12.03 9.25 -5.20
N SER A 253 12.92 9.81 -4.40
CA SER A 253 13.76 10.91 -4.85
C SER A 253 14.66 10.50 -6.02
N ARG A 254 15.06 11.47 -6.82
CA ARG A 254 16.01 11.27 -7.92
C ARG A 254 17.32 10.65 -7.44
N GLU A 255 17.80 11.06 -6.28
CA GLU A 255 19.04 10.55 -5.68
C GLU A 255 18.93 9.08 -5.29
N ASN A 256 17.84 8.69 -4.62
CA ASN A 256 17.60 7.29 -4.22
C ASN A 256 17.51 6.37 -5.44
N VAL A 257 16.77 6.77 -6.47
CA VAL A 257 16.65 6.00 -7.72
C VAL A 257 17.98 5.94 -8.47
N ALA A 258 18.75 7.03 -8.49
CA ALA A 258 20.09 7.03 -9.12
C ALA A 258 21.06 6.10 -8.38
N THR A 259 21.04 6.09 -7.04
CA THR A 259 21.83 5.16 -6.23
C THR A 259 21.43 3.71 -6.48
N PHE A 260 20.14 3.40 -6.45
CA PHE A 260 19.62 2.08 -6.79
C PHE A 260 20.11 1.59 -8.16
N ARG A 261 20.02 2.43 -9.18
CA ARG A 261 20.46 2.08 -10.55
C ARG A 261 21.97 1.89 -10.67
N ARG A 262 22.76 2.60 -9.87
CA ARG A 262 24.22 2.46 -9.85
C ARG A 262 24.67 1.19 -9.16
N GLU A 263 23.97 0.79 -8.08
CA GLU A 263 24.32 -0.36 -7.25
C GLU A 263 23.68 -1.67 -7.73
N THR A 264 22.77 -1.61 -8.72
CA THR A 264 22.07 -2.77 -9.24
C THR A 264 21.99 -2.72 -10.77
N ASP A 265 22.02 -3.88 -11.40
CA ASP A 265 21.77 -4.03 -12.85
C ASP A 265 20.26 -4.25 -13.13
N TYR A 266 19.38 -3.59 -12.36
CA TYR A 266 17.94 -3.82 -12.47
C TYR A 266 17.42 -3.58 -13.88
N PHE A 267 16.77 -4.59 -14.41
CA PHE A 267 16.05 -4.56 -15.68
C PHE A 267 14.80 -5.44 -15.59
N ASN A 268 13.68 -4.94 -16.09
CA ASN A 268 12.45 -5.69 -16.18
C ASN A 268 11.91 -5.61 -17.62
N THR A 269 11.80 -6.75 -18.29
CA THR A 269 11.43 -6.82 -19.71
C THR A 269 10.00 -6.32 -19.96
N PHE A 270 9.09 -6.60 -19.05
CA PHE A 270 7.66 -6.27 -19.20
C PHE A 270 7.22 -5.01 -18.48
N ALA A 271 8.13 -4.35 -17.76
CA ALA A 271 7.85 -3.08 -17.13
C ALA A 271 8.32 -1.88 -17.99
N SER A 272 7.74 -0.71 -17.76
CA SER A 272 8.01 0.50 -18.54
C SER A 272 7.73 0.30 -20.05
N THR A 273 6.60 -0.28 -20.38
CA THR A 273 6.18 -0.42 -21.79
C THR A 273 5.20 0.68 -22.19
N PRO A 274 5.12 1.03 -23.49
CA PRO A 274 4.10 1.97 -23.97
C PRO A 274 2.67 1.55 -23.62
N LEU A 275 2.39 0.25 -23.59
CA LEU A 275 1.08 -0.29 -23.20
C LEU A 275 0.76 0.02 -21.74
N GLN A 276 1.70 -0.20 -20.83
CA GLN A 276 1.51 0.13 -19.42
C GLN A 276 1.31 1.63 -19.21
N ALA A 277 2.09 2.46 -19.91
CA ALA A 277 1.97 3.90 -19.83
C ALA A 277 0.60 4.40 -20.35
N ALA A 278 0.14 3.91 -21.50
CA ALA A 278 -1.15 4.28 -22.06
C ALA A 278 -2.31 3.92 -21.13
N VAL A 279 -2.28 2.70 -20.55
CA VAL A 279 -3.30 2.25 -19.61
C VAL A 279 -3.24 3.06 -18.31
N GLY A 280 -2.05 3.23 -17.73
CA GLY A 280 -1.88 3.97 -16.49
C GLY A 280 -2.32 5.44 -16.61
N MET A 281 -1.98 6.11 -17.72
CA MET A 281 -2.46 7.46 -18.02
C MET A 281 -3.98 7.52 -18.08
N THR A 282 -4.61 6.56 -18.78
CA THR A 282 -6.06 6.50 -18.89
C THR A 282 -6.73 6.27 -17.53
N VAL A 283 -6.11 5.47 -16.65
CA VAL A 283 -6.62 5.29 -15.28
C VAL A 283 -6.59 6.60 -14.50
N LEU A 284 -5.51 7.38 -14.58
CA LEU A 284 -5.43 8.70 -13.94
C LEU A 284 -6.49 9.64 -14.50
N ASP A 285 -6.65 9.69 -15.83
CA ASP A 285 -7.69 10.51 -16.51
C ASP A 285 -9.10 10.16 -16.03
N GLU A 286 -9.40 8.87 -15.89
CA GLU A 286 -10.70 8.41 -15.42
C GLU A 286 -10.95 8.74 -13.94
N ILE A 287 -9.94 8.62 -13.08
CA ILE A 287 -10.03 9.01 -11.66
C ILE A 287 -10.37 10.50 -11.55
N GLU A 288 -9.67 11.35 -12.29
CA GLU A 288 -9.90 12.79 -12.30
C GLU A 288 -11.26 13.16 -12.94
N ARG A 289 -11.52 12.64 -14.14
CA ARG A 289 -12.76 12.92 -14.90
C ARG A 289 -14.02 12.56 -14.12
N LEU A 290 -13.96 11.47 -13.36
CA LEU A 290 -15.11 10.98 -12.57
C LEU A 290 -15.09 11.50 -11.12
N ALA A 291 -14.10 12.33 -10.75
CA ALA A 291 -13.89 12.85 -9.40
C ALA A 291 -13.92 11.71 -8.33
N LEU A 292 -13.22 10.60 -8.61
CA LEU A 292 -13.34 9.39 -7.79
C LEU A 292 -12.74 9.55 -6.39
N VAL A 293 -11.77 10.44 -6.21
CA VAL A 293 -11.20 10.76 -4.89
C VAL A 293 -12.29 11.39 -4.01
N ASP A 294 -12.97 12.43 -4.50
CA ASP A 294 -14.06 13.09 -3.78
C ASP A 294 -15.26 12.16 -3.55
N ASN A 295 -15.56 11.31 -4.55
CA ASN A 295 -16.58 10.28 -4.41
C ASN A 295 -16.24 9.29 -3.30
N ALA A 296 -14.99 8.83 -3.24
CA ALA A 296 -14.55 7.92 -2.19
C ALA A 296 -14.64 8.57 -0.79
N ALA A 297 -14.25 9.82 -0.66
CA ALA A 297 -14.39 10.58 0.59
C ALA A 297 -15.84 10.70 1.02
N SER A 298 -16.71 11.22 0.16
CA SER A 298 -18.12 11.51 0.49
C SER A 298 -18.97 10.25 0.68
N THR A 299 -18.88 9.30 -0.25
CA THR A 299 -19.60 8.03 -0.18
C THR A 299 -19.10 7.17 0.97
N GLY A 300 -17.79 7.16 1.21
CA GLY A 300 -17.17 6.45 2.34
C GLY A 300 -17.63 6.99 3.69
N ALA A 301 -17.66 8.31 3.86
CA ALA A 301 -18.16 8.94 5.08
C ALA A 301 -19.65 8.61 5.30
N TYR A 302 -20.46 8.66 4.25
CA TYR A 302 -21.88 8.28 4.33
C TYR A 302 -22.04 6.81 4.74
N LEU A 303 -21.28 5.90 4.12
CA LEU A 303 -21.33 4.46 4.42
C LEU A 303 -20.88 4.17 5.84
N LEU A 304 -19.76 4.74 6.27
CA LEU A 304 -19.22 4.57 7.63
C LEU A 304 -20.25 5.02 8.68
N ASN A 305 -20.75 6.23 8.56
CA ASN A 305 -21.75 6.77 9.49
C ASN A 305 -23.05 5.94 9.51
N THR A 306 -23.49 5.47 8.32
CA THR A 306 -24.69 4.63 8.22
C THR A 306 -24.50 3.27 8.89
N LEU A 307 -23.34 2.62 8.69
CA LEU A 307 -23.01 1.35 9.32
C LEU A 307 -22.91 1.50 10.84
N GLN A 308 -22.20 2.52 11.33
CA GLN A 308 -22.07 2.80 12.75
C GLN A 308 -23.43 3.02 13.40
N HIS A 309 -24.33 3.79 12.74
CA HIS A 309 -25.66 4.04 13.27
C HIS A 309 -26.55 2.78 13.23
N ARG A 310 -26.57 2.05 12.12
CA ARG A 310 -27.46 0.90 11.93
C ARG A 310 -27.05 -0.34 12.70
N LEU A 311 -25.75 -0.51 12.94
CA LEU A 311 -25.19 -1.67 13.63
C LEU A 311 -24.85 -1.37 15.10
N ALA A 312 -25.15 -0.17 15.59
CA ALA A 312 -24.94 0.21 16.99
C ALA A 312 -25.65 -0.79 17.93
N GLY A 313 -24.94 -1.38 18.88
CA GLY A 313 -25.47 -2.36 19.83
C GLY A 313 -25.84 -3.73 19.25
N THR A 314 -25.53 -4.00 17.97
CA THR A 314 -25.74 -5.31 17.37
C THR A 314 -24.79 -6.33 17.99
N THR A 315 -25.34 -7.42 18.55
CA THR A 315 -24.55 -8.52 19.10
C THR A 315 -23.64 -9.11 18.02
N GLY A 316 -22.36 -9.26 18.33
CA GLY A 316 -21.35 -9.78 17.40
C GLY A 316 -20.68 -8.74 16.52
N VAL A 317 -21.05 -7.46 16.62
CA VAL A 317 -20.30 -6.34 16.01
C VAL A 317 -19.41 -5.69 17.07
N GLY A 318 -18.09 -5.70 16.84
CA GLY A 318 -17.10 -5.16 17.78
C GLY A 318 -16.74 -3.73 17.47
N ASP A 319 -16.34 -3.46 16.23
CA ASP A 319 -15.91 -2.14 15.79
C ASP A 319 -16.31 -1.90 14.31
N ILE A 320 -16.48 -0.62 13.93
CA ILE A 320 -16.76 -0.19 12.56
C ILE A 320 -15.88 1.02 12.27
N ARG A 321 -14.94 0.85 11.35
CA ARG A 321 -13.85 1.78 11.12
C ARG A 321 -13.43 1.86 9.64
N GLY A 322 -12.55 2.80 9.33
CA GLY A 322 -11.96 2.97 8.00
C GLY A 322 -11.95 4.41 7.52
N CYS A 323 -11.51 4.63 6.29
CA CYS A 323 -11.51 5.93 5.64
C CYS A 323 -11.79 5.78 4.14
N GLY A 324 -12.50 6.74 3.55
CA GLY A 324 -12.97 6.65 2.17
C GLY A 324 -13.78 5.37 1.93
N LEU A 325 -13.51 4.69 0.83
CA LEU A 325 -14.13 3.40 0.50
C LEU A 325 -13.29 2.19 0.97
N PHE A 326 -12.51 2.36 2.00
CA PHE A 326 -11.79 1.28 2.66
C PHE A 326 -12.29 1.17 4.11
N LEU A 327 -13.22 0.25 4.35
CA LEU A 327 -13.98 0.12 5.58
C LEU A 327 -13.88 -1.31 6.11
N ALA A 328 -13.95 -1.44 7.43
CA ALA A 328 -14.03 -2.72 8.12
C ALA A 328 -15.19 -2.73 9.12
N VAL A 329 -15.91 -3.83 9.16
CA VAL A 329 -16.86 -4.19 10.23
C VAL A 329 -16.28 -5.40 10.93
N GLU A 330 -15.92 -5.25 12.18
CA GLU A 330 -15.32 -6.31 12.96
C GLU A 330 -16.38 -7.20 13.60
N ILE A 331 -16.34 -8.47 13.24
CA ILE A 331 -17.24 -9.47 13.79
C ILE A 331 -16.55 -10.16 14.97
N VAL A 332 -17.17 -10.08 16.14
CA VAL A 332 -16.68 -10.72 17.37
C VAL A 332 -17.64 -11.82 17.81
N ARG A 333 -17.09 -12.95 18.24
CA ARG A 333 -17.86 -14.03 18.86
C ARG A 333 -17.59 -14.01 20.37
N PRO A 334 -18.61 -14.27 21.21
CA PRO A 334 -18.44 -14.28 22.67
C PRO A 334 -17.41 -15.28 23.18
N ASP A 335 -17.16 -16.35 22.42
CA ASP A 335 -16.30 -17.49 22.75
C ASP A 335 -15.03 -17.60 21.91
N GLN A 336 -14.84 -16.74 20.92
CA GLN A 336 -13.66 -16.71 20.04
C GLN A 336 -13.15 -15.30 19.83
N LEU A 337 -11.86 -15.12 20.06
CA LEU A 337 -11.14 -13.94 19.65
C LEU A 337 -11.05 -13.91 18.11
N ILE A 338 -11.86 -13.06 17.48
CA ILE A 338 -11.74 -12.55 16.12
C ILE A 338 -11.96 -13.56 14.97
N CYS A 339 -13.04 -13.33 14.22
CA CYS A 339 -13.13 -13.71 12.82
C CYS A 339 -12.93 -12.44 11.97
N THR A 340 -11.90 -12.38 11.16
CA THR A 340 -11.74 -11.32 10.15
C THR A 340 -12.64 -11.61 8.96
N MET A 341 -13.02 -10.61 8.16
CA MET A 341 -13.87 -10.81 6.96
C MET A 341 -13.26 -11.78 5.92
N THR A 342 -11.98 -12.11 6.02
CA THR A 342 -11.30 -13.13 5.20
C THR A 342 -11.68 -14.55 5.55
N ASP A 343 -12.25 -14.79 6.74
CA ASP A 343 -12.69 -16.13 7.19
C ASP A 343 -14.17 -16.41 6.90
N ALA A 344 -14.88 -15.51 6.24
CA ALA A 344 -16.31 -15.59 5.94
C ALA A 344 -16.61 -15.95 4.47
N ALA A 345 -15.61 -16.44 3.71
CA ALA A 345 -15.75 -16.91 2.32
C ALA A 345 -15.92 -18.43 2.26
#